data_c97e011ddf8b5023d1af2a9a6cd52f4f
#
_entry.id   c97e011ddf8b5023d1af2a9a6cd52f4f
#
_cell.length_a   1.000
_cell.length_b   1.000
_cell.length_c   1.000
_cell.angle_alpha   90.00
_cell.angle_beta   90.00
_cell.angle_gamma   90.00
#
_symmetry.space_group_name_H-M   'P 1'
#
loop_
_entity.id
_entity.type
_entity.pdbx_description
1 polymer ?
#
loop_
_entity_poly.entity_id
_entity_poly.type
_entity_poly.pdbx_seq_one_letter_code
_entity_poly.pdbx_strand_id
1 'polypeptide(L)'
;MPHPALPDVGSVAPDFSLRDQFGQTVTLSGFRGGSAVAVVFFPLAFTGTCTGELCELRDNLAMFRSAGVQLLGISVDSTATLREFAERESYDFPLLADFWPHGGVAQRYGAFLDDKGYATRATVLVDAAGVVRASFAVAPGEARPLAAYREAIAAL
;
A
#
# COMPACT_ATOMS: atom_id res chain seq x y z
N MET A 1 -3.56 -20.39 -12.64
CA MET A 1 -4.55 -20.06 -11.58
C MET A 1 -4.85 -18.57 -11.64
N PRO A 2 -6.12 -18.20 -11.77
CA PRO A 2 -6.45 -16.79 -11.70
C PRO A 2 -6.08 -16.25 -10.31
N HIS A 3 -5.51 -15.06 -10.26
CA HIS A 3 -5.27 -14.40 -9.00
C HIS A 3 -6.61 -14.04 -8.33
N PRO A 4 -6.71 -14.12 -7.00
CA PRO A 4 -7.86 -13.55 -6.31
C PRO A 4 -8.00 -12.08 -6.75
N ALA A 5 -9.21 -11.65 -6.99
CA ALA A 5 -9.45 -10.26 -7.34
C ALA A 5 -9.18 -9.34 -6.14
N LEU A 6 -8.82 -8.08 -6.41
CA LEU A 6 -8.77 -7.04 -5.38
C LEU A 6 -10.15 -6.89 -4.72
N PRO A 7 -10.22 -6.41 -3.47
CA PRO A 7 -11.51 -6.19 -2.80
C PRO A 7 -12.44 -5.30 -3.63
N ASP A 8 -13.71 -5.65 -3.65
CA ASP A 8 -14.72 -4.88 -4.37
C ASP A 8 -14.97 -3.54 -3.72
N VAL A 9 -15.22 -2.53 -4.54
CA VAL A 9 -15.70 -1.23 -4.07
C VAL A 9 -17.02 -1.43 -3.33
N GLY A 10 -17.13 -0.84 -2.14
CA GLY A 10 -18.28 -0.99 -1.26
C GLY A 10 -18.15 -2.12 -0.24
N SER A 11 -17.16 -2.99 -0.36
CA SER A 11 -16.90 -4.03 0.65
C SER A 11 -16.06 -3.50 1.80
N VAL A 12 -16.12 -4.18 2.95
CA VAL A 12 -15.24 -3.86 4.08
C VAL A 12 -13.83 -4.36 3.75
N ALA A 13 -12.84 -3.48 3.85
CA ALA A 13 -11.45 -3.84 3.60
C ALA A 13 -10.98 -4.87 4.65
N PRO A 14 -10.27 -5.95 4.24
CA PRO A 14 -9.69 -6.89 5.19
C PRO A 14 -8.76 -6.16 6.18
N ASP A 15 -8.98 -6.37 7.47
CA ASP A 15 -8.12 -5.77 8.49
C ASP A 15 -6.75 -6.46 8.52
N PHE A 16 -5.74 -5.73 8.97
CA PHE A 16 -4.40 -6.27 9.13
C PHE A 16 -3.65 -5.51 10.23
N SER A 17 -2.62 -6.16 10.76
CA SER A 17 -1.64 -5.54 11.65
C SER A 17 -0.26 -5.95 11.17
N LEU A 18 0.55 -4.98 10.83
CA LEU A 18 1.92 -5.18 10.36
C LEU A 18 2.86 -4.20 11.07
N ARG A 19 4.14 -4.52 11.11
CA ARG A 19 5.15 -3.62 11.67
C ARG A 19 5.68 -2.69 10.60
N ASP A 20 5.86 -1.42 10.97
CA ASP A 20 6.48 -0.42 10.11
C ASP A 20 8.01 -0.51 10.17
N GLN A 21 8.70 0.41 9.47
CA GLN A 21 10.15 0.48 9.41
C GLN A 21 10.83 0.76 10.76
N PHE A 22 10.07 1.18 11.76
CA PHE A 22 10.57 1.45 13.11
C PHE A 22 10.19 0.32 14.08
N GLY A 23 9.56 -0.74 13.60
CA GLY A 23 9.11 -1.86 14.42
C GLY A 23 7.82 -1.62 15.18
N GLN A 24 7.13 -0.51 14.91
CA GLN A 24 5.84 -0.19 15.51
C GLN A 24 4.71 -0.91 14.79
N THR A 25 3.73 -1.41 15.54
CA THR A 25 2.58 -2.09 14.94
C THR A 25 1.59 -1.06 14.40
N VAL A 26 1.23 -1.23 13.12
CA VAL A 26 0.22 -0.43 12.42
C VAL A 26 -0.94 -1.34 12.06
N THR A 27 -2.15 -0.97 12.52
CA THR A 27 -3.38 -1.73 12.27
C THR A 27 -4.33 -0.89 11.43
N LEU A 28 -4.86 -1.47 10.35
CA LEU A 28 -5.76 -0.74 9.44
C LEU A 28 -6.98 -0.19 10.18
N SER A 29 -7.63 -1.02 11.00
CA SER A 29 -8.81 -0.60 11.76
C SER A 29 -8.53 0.53 12.75
N GLY A 30 -7.28 0.76 13.12
CA GLY A 30 -6.88 1.87 13.98
C GLY A 30 -7.11 3.25 13.36
N PHE A 31 -7.29 3.33 12.05
CA PHE A 31 -7.58 4.59 11.35
C PHE A 31 -9.07 4.89 11.24
N ARG A 32 -9.94 3.95 11.59
CA ARG A 32 -11.40 4.14 11.51
C ARG A 32 -11.85 5.31 12.38
N GLY A 33 -12.69 6.15 11.80
CA GLY A 33 -13.17 7.36 12.46
C GLY A 33 -12.20 8.54 12.44
N GLY A 34 -10.99 8.35 11.93
CA GLY A 34 -9.95 9.40 11.89
C GLY A 34 -9.52 9.78 10.49
N SER A 35 -9.14 8.81 9.66
CA SER A 35 -8.68 9.09 8.31
C SER A 35 -9.02 7.97 7.35
N ALA A 36 -9.05 8.30 6.04
CA ALA A 36 -9.00 7.31 4.98
C ALA A 36 -7.56 6.78 4.86
N VAL A 37 -7.38 5.64 4.20
CA VAL A 37 -6.07 4.99 4.04
C VAL A 37 -5.89 4.57 2.58
N ALA A 38 -4.76 4.95 2.00
CA ALA A 38 -4.31 4.40 0.72
C ALA A 38 -3.33 3.25 1.02
N VAL A 39 -3.78 2.03 0.78
CA VAL A 39 -2.96 0.82 0.95
C VAL A 39 -2.25 0.57 -0.38
N VAL A 40 -0.94 0.77 -0.40
CA VAL A 40 -0.13 0.72 -1.62
C VAL A 40 0.81 -0.49 -1.56
N PHE A 41 0.43 -1.56 -2.25
CA PHE A 41 1.30 -2.74 -2.38
C PHE A 41 2.36 -2.49 -3.44
N PHE A 42 3.58 -2.90 -3.17
CA PHE A 42 4.66 -2.86 -4.15
C PHE A 42 5.51 -4.14 -4.06
N PRO A 43 6.17 -4.55 -5.17
CA PRO A 43 6.88 -5.83 -5.18
C PRO A 43 8.05 -5.92 -4.20
N LEU A 44 9.05 -5.08 -4.33
CA LEU A 44 10.28 -5.15 -3.53
C LEU A 44 10.93 -3.76 -3.42
N ALA A 45 11.45 -3.46 -2.25
CA ALA A 45 12.29 -2.30 -2.02
C ALA A 45 13.55 -2.33 -2.91
N PHE A 46 14.12 -1.18 -3.19
CA PHE A 46 15.35 -0.99 -3.95
C PHE A 46 15.31 -1.43 -5.42
N THR A 47 14.14 -1.72 -5.97
CA THR A 47 13.99 -1.93 -7.41
C THR A 47 13.69 -0.59 -8.09
N GLY A 48 14.15 -0.42 -9.35
CA GLY A 48 14.03 0.88 -10.05
C GLY A 48 12.61 1.42 -10.15
N THR A 49 11.65 0.58 -10.56
CA THR A 49 10.25 0.99 -10.71
C THR A 49 9.61 1.30 -9.35
N CYS A 50 9.87 0.47 -8.33
CA CYS A 50 9.36 0.71 -6.98
C CYS A 50 9.91 2.01 -6.40
N THR A 51 11.21 2.24 -6.53
CA THR A 51 11.84 3.46 -6.03
C THR A 51 11.25 4.70 -6.71
N GLY A 52 11.14 4.70 -8.03
CA GLY A 52 10.58 5.83 -8.78
C GLY A 52 9.12 6.11 -8.43
N GLU A 53 8.30 5.07 -8.31
CA GLU A 53 6.88 5.18 -7.98
C GLU A 53 6.68 5.74 -6.56
N LEU A 54 7.40 5.20 -5.58
CA LEU A 54 7.29 5.68 -4.20
C LEU A 54 7.88 7.08 -4.02
N CYS A 55 8.91 7.44 -4.79
CA CYS A 55 9.44 8.80 -4.82
C CYS A 55 8.41 9.79 -5.36
N GLU A 56 7.63 9.41 -6.36
CA GLU A 56 6.53 10.25 -6.85
C GLU A 56 5.47 10.46 -5.78
N LEU A 57 5.12 9.42 -5.03
CA LEU A 57 4.18 9.54 -3.91
C LEU A 57 4.76 10.41 -2.79
N ARG A 58 6.06 10.26 -2.48
CA ARG A 58 6.74 11.12 -1.52
C ARG A 58 6.65 12.59 -1.90
N ASP A 59 6.92 12.88 -3.17
CA ASP A 59 6.93 14.26 -3.67
C ASP A 59 5.53 14.87 -3.75
N ASN A 60 4.49 14.04 -3.70
CA ASN A 60 3.09 14.45 -3.74
C ASN A 60 2.33 14.11 -2.45
N LEU A 61 3.04 13.89 -1.34
CA LEU A 61 2.43 13.47 -0.07
C LEU A 61 1.41 14.48 0.46
N ALA A 62 1.59 15.77 0.18
CA ALA A 62 0.66 16.82 0.56
C ALA A 62 -0.75 16.62 -0.04
N MET A 63 -0.84 16.03 -1.23
CA MET A 63 -2.13 15.71 -1.86
C MET A 63 -2.94 14.74 -1.00
N PHE A 64 -2.28 13.70 -0.46
CA PHE A 64 -2.91 12.72 0.43
C PHE A 64 -3.29 13.35 1.77
N ARG A 65 -2.37 14.09 2.37
CA ARG A 65 -2.59 14.75 3.67
C ARG A 65 -3.74 15.75 3.61
N SER A 66 -3.80 16.55 2.55
CA SER A 66 -4.87 17.54 2.36
C SER A 66 -6.25 16.88 2.22
N ALA A 67 -6.31 15.67 1.69
CA ALA A 67 -7.53 14.91 1.53
C ALA A 67 -7.89 14.06 2.76
N GLY A 68 -7.08 14.10 3.83
CA GLY A 68 -7.27 13.27 5.01
C GLY A 68 -6.98 11.79 4.77
N VAL A 69 -6.03 11.49 3.88
CA VAL A 69 -5.66 10.12 3.50
C VAL A 69 -4.28 9.79 4.05
N GLN A 70 -4.19 8.71 4.84
CA GLN A 70 -2.93 8.14 5.30
C GLN A 70 -2.39 7.19 4.23
N LEU A 71 -1.16 7.43 3.79
CA LEU A 71 -0.48 6.56 2.85
C LEU A 71 0.25 5.45 3.61
N LEU A 72 0.03 4.20 3.23
CA LEU A 72 0.74 3.03 3.77
C LEU A 72 1.31 2.22 2.62
N GLY A 73 2.63 2.06 2.59
CA GLY A 73 3.29 1.17 1.62
C GLY A 73 3.45 -0.22 2.22
N ILE A 74 3.20 -1.28 1.45
CA ILE A 74 3.32 -2.67 1.92
C ILE A 74 4.10 -3.50 0.93
N SER A 75 5.14 -4.17 1.41
CA SER A 75 5.91 -5.16 0.64
C SER A 75 6.25 -6.37 1.49
N VAL A 76 6.77 -7.41 0.86
CA VAL A 76 7.23 -8.62 1.56
C VAL A 76 8.62 -8.45 2.19
N ASP A 77 9.22 -7.28 2.10
CA ASP A 77 10.53 -7.00 2.69
C ASP A 77 10.48 -7.02 4.22
N SER A 78 11.64 -7.24 4.83
CA SER A 78 11.79 -7.14 6.28
C SER A 78 11.71 -5.68 6.77
N THR A 79 11.45 -5.49 8.06
CA THR A 79 11.46 -4.14 8.67
C THR A 79 12.84 -3.47 8.52
N ALA A 80 13.92 -4.23 8.63
CA ALA A 80 15.27 -3.71 8.46
C ALA A 80 15.50 -3.17 7.04
N THR A 81 15.08 -3.92 6.02
CA THR A 81 15.19 -3.50 4.63
C THR A 81 14.33 -2.23 4.38
N LEU A 82 13.11 -2.20 4.90
CA LEU A 82 12.22 -1.05 4.73
C LEU A 82 12.74 0.19 5.43
N ARG A 83 13.38 0.03 6.59
CA ARG A 83 14.00 1.16 7.29
C ARG A 83 15.10 1.80 6.46
N GLU A 84 15.99 1.00 5.91
CA GLU A 84 17.08 1.50 5.06
C GLU A 84 16.52 2.17 3.81
N PHE A 85 15.50 1.57 3.20
CA PHE A 85 14.84 2.11 2.01
C PHE A 85 14.20 3.48 2.29
N ALA A 86 13.44 3.58 3.38
CA ALA A 86 12.80 4.82 3.78
C ALA A 86 13.81 5.92 4.11
N GLU A 87 14.91 5.58 4.79
CA GLU A 87 15.97 6.54 5.13
C GLU A 87 16.67 7.08 3.89
N ARG A 88 17.05 6.21 2.97
CA ARG A 88 17.72 6.61 1.73
C ARG A 88 16.89 7.53 0.85
N GLU A 89 15.59 7.22 0.75
CA GLU A 89 14.69 7.94 -0.14
C GLU A 89 13.87 9.02 0.57
N SER A 90 14.07 9.20 1.88
CA SER A 90 13.34 10.17 2.69
C SER A 90 11.82 10.01 2.62
N TYR A 91 11.34 8.78 2.67
CA TYR A 91 9.90 8.51 2.71
C TYR A 91 9.34 8.85 4.09
N ASP A 92 8.44 9.82 4.16
CA ASP A 92 7.78 10.26 5.38
C ASP A 92 6.37 9.66 5.50
N PHE A 93 6.27 8.38 5.25
CA PHE A 93 5.05 7.58 5.45
C PHE A 93 5.45 6.16 5.84
N PRO A 94 4.56 5.44 6.54
CA PRO A 94 4.88 4.08 6.98
C PRO A 94 5.09 3.12 5.81
N LEU A 95 6.14 2.31 5.90
CA LEU A 95 6.37 1.15 5.05
C LEU A 95 6.20 -0.08 5.92
N LEU A 96 5.26 -0.94 5.57
CA LEU A 96 4.84 -2.07 6.37
C LEU A 96 5.41 -3.38 5.84
N ALA A 97 5.92 -4.20 6.74
CA ALA A 97 6.57 -5.47 6.42
C ALA A 97 5.55 -6.61 6.42
N ASP A 98 5.12 -7.04 5.24
CA ASP A 98 4.32 -8.25 5.03
C ASP A 98 5.25 -9.46 4.88
N PHE A 99 6.24 -9.51 5.77
CA PHE A 99 7.35 -10.46 5.72
C PHE A 99 6.94 -11.85 6.19
N TRP A 100 6.18 -11.93 7.29
CA TRP A 100 5.75 -13.20 7.84
C TRP A 100 4.36 -13.11 8.51
N PRO A 101 3.39 -14.00 8.21
CA PRO A 101 3.47 -14.99 7.14
C PRO A 101 3.70 -14.33 5.80
N HIS A 102 4.59 -14.88 5.01
CA HIS A 102 5.11 -14.25 3.80
C HIS A 102 4.00 -13.87 2.82
N GLY A 103 3.83 -12.57 2.60
CA GLY A 103 2.79 -12.06 1.71
C GLY A 103 1.35 -12.28 2.21
N GLY A 104 1.17 -12.56 3.50
CA GLY A 104 -0.14 -12.92 4.04
C GLY A 104 -1.20 -11.84 3.85
N VAL A 105 -0.85 -10.58 4.01
CA VAL A 105 -1.78 -9.46 3.79
C VAL A 105 -2.03 -9.28 2.29
N ALA A 106 -0.99 -9.33 1.47
CA ALA A 106 -1.14 -9.26 0.01
C ALA A 106 -2.07 -10.36 -0.51
N GLN A 107 -1.98 -11.58 0.04
CA GLN A 107 -2.88 -12.68 -0.32
C GLN A 107 -4.34 -12.35 0.01
N ARG A 108 -4.60 -11.82 1.20
CA ARG A 108 -5.97 -11.43 1.60
C ARG A 108 -6.56 -10.33 0.72
N TYR A 109 -5.69 -9.48 0.16
CA TYR A 109 -6.11 -8.41 -0.74
C TYR A 109 -6.14 -8.81 -2.21
N GLY A 110 -5.81 -10.07 -2.54
CA GLY A 110 -5.75 -10.51 -3.94
C GLY A 110 -4.60 -9.88 -4.72
N ALA A 111 -3.58 -9.40 -4.03
CA ALA A 111 -2.45 -8.69 -4.62
C ALA A 111 -1.15 -9.52 -4.66
N PHE A 112 -1.15 -10.74 -4.15
CA PHE A 112 0.04 -11.58 -4.10
C PHE A 112 0.24 -12.37 -5.39
N LEU A 113 1.46 -12.37 -5.90
CA LEU A 113 1.84 -13.15 -7.08
C LEU A 113 2.51 -14.45 -6.62
N ASP A 114 1.75 -15.56 -6.65
CA ASP A 114 2.21 -16.85 -6.15
C ASP A 114 3.48 -17.36 -6.83
N ASP A 115 3.61 -17.09 -8.12
CA ASP A 115 4.77 -17.50 -8.91
C ASP A 115 6.00 -16.61 -8.71
N LYS A 116 5.84 -15.45 -8.10
CA LYS A 116 6.93 -14.47 -7.87
C LYS A 116 7.31 -14.35 -6.41
N GLY A 117 6.42 -14.64 -5.47
CA GLY A 117 6.66 -14.48 -4.05
C GLY A 117 6.60 -13.05 -3.53
N TYR A 118 6.00 -12.14 -4.28
CA TYR A 118 5.81 -10.75 -3.87
C TYR A 118 4.48 -10.20 -4.38
N ALA A 119 4.13 -8.99 -3.96
CA ALA A 119 2.89 -8.35 -4.37
C ALA A 119 3.00 -7.73 -5.77
N THR A 120 1.87 -7.70 -6.48
CA THR A 120 1.73 -6.82 -7.65
C THR A 120 1.60 -5.37 -7.19
N ARG A 121 1.62 -4.43 -8.14
CA ARG A 121 1.43 -3.00 -7.84
C ARG A 121 -0.05 -2.70 -7.77
N ALA A 122 -0.62 -2.94 -6.61
CA ALA A 122 -2.04 -2.71 -6.35
C ALA A 122 -2.21 -1.62 -5.31
N THR A 123 -3.23 -0.80 -5.49
CA THR A 123 -3.64 0.21 -4.51
C THR A 123 -5.10 -0.02 -4.15
N VAL A 124 -5.40 0.03 -2.87
CA VAL A 124 -6.76 -0.06 -2.34
C VAL A 124 -7.00 1.16 -1.47
N LEU A 125 -7.96 1.99 -1.84
CA LEU A 125 -8.32 3.17 -1.07
C LEU A 125 -9.49 2.83 -0.16
N VAL A 126 -9.28 3.00 1.14
CA VAL A 126 -10.23 2.65 2.19
C VAL A 126 -10.68 3.95 2.86
N ASP A 127 -11.99 4.15 3.01
CA ASP A 127 -12.51 5.35 3.69
C ASP A 127 -12.38 5.24 5.22
N ALA A 128 -12.75 6.31 5.91
CA ALA A 128 -12.68 6.36 7.37
C ALA A 128 -13.61 5.37 8.07
N ALA A 129 -14.60 4.82 7.36
CA ALA A 129 -15.48 3.77 7.89
C ALA A 129 -14.94 2.35 7.65
N GLY A 130 -13.80 2.21 6.96
CA GLY A 130 -13.20 0.92 6.65
C GLY A 130 -13.74 0.27 5.37
N VAL A 131 -14.41 1.04 4.52
CA VAL A 131 -15.02 0.55 3.29
C VAL A 131 -14.14 0.89 2.08
N VAL A 132 -13.96 -0.07 1.18
CA VAL A 132 -13.19 0.12 -0.05
C VAL A 132 -13.92 1.09 -0.99
N ARG A 133 -13.23 2.16 -1.39
CA ARG A 133 -13.77 3.19 -2.29
C ARG A 133 -13.16 3.15 -3.68
N ALA A 134 -11.96 2.62 -3.81
CA ALA A 134 -11.30 2.43 -5.09
C ALA A 134 -10.28 1.30 -4.97
N SER A 135 -10.05 0.62 -6.07
CA SER A 135 -8.96 -0.34 -6.18
C SER A 135 -8.45 -0.35 -7.62
N PHE A 136 -7.14 -0.38 -7.80
CA PHE A 136 -6.52 -0.49 -9.10
C PHE A 136 -5.17 -1.19 -8.99
N ALA A 137 -4.73 -1.78 -10.11
CA ALA A 137 -3.44 -2.47 -10.17
C ALA A 137 -2.84 -2.34 -11.56
N VAL A 138 -1.51 -2.38 -11.60
CA VAL A 138 -0.72 -2.48 -12.82
C VAL A 138 0.29 -3.62 -12.67
N ALA A 139 0.88 -4.07 -13.79
CA ALA A 139 1.90 -5.12 -13.76
C ALA A 139 3.13 -4.67 -12.97
N PRO A 140 3.92 -5.60 -12.38
CA PRO A 140 5.08 -5.25 -11.56
C PRO A 140 6.12 -4.36 -12.25
N GLY A 141 6.25 -4.45 -13.58
CA GLY A 141 7.16 -3.62 -14.36
C GLY A 141 6.64 -2.24 -14.72
N GLU A 142 5.40 -1.92 -14.35
CA GLU A 142 4.74 -0.65 -14.68
C GLU A 142 4.54 0.18 -13.42
N ALA A 143 4.64 1.51 -13.53
CA ALA A 143 4.31 2.42 -12.44
C ALA A 143 2.83 2.82 -12.50
N ARG A 144 2.18 2.92 -11.34
CA ARG A 144 0.81 3.43 -11.25
C ARG A 144 0.82 4.93 -11.51
N PRO A 145 -0.02 5.45 -12.43
CA PRO A 145 -0.04 6.89 -12.72
C PRO A 145 -0.60 7.68 -11.54
N LEU A 146 -0.03 8.85 -11.27
CA LEU A 146 -0.49 9.73 -10.19
C LEU A 146 -1.97 10.13 -10.39
N ALA A 147 -2.42 10.24 -11.64
CA ALA A 147 -3.81 10.53 -11.96
C ALA A 147 -4.79 9.50 -11.37
N ALA A 148 -4.41 8.22 -11.30
CA ALA A 148 -5.24 7.17 -10.69
C ALA A 148 -5.48 7.44 -9.21
N TYR A 149 -4.47 7.93 -8.50
CA TYR A 149 -4.59 8.31 -7.09
C TYR A 149 -5.49 9.55 -6.93
N ARG A 150 -5.35 10.54 -7.81
CA ARG A 150 -6.19 11.74 -7.77
C ARG A 150 -7.66 11.41 -7.98
N GLU A 151 -7.97 10.56 -8.95
CA GLU A 151 -9.33 10.10 -9.22
C GLU A 151 -9.90 9.33 -8.03
N ALA A 152 -9.11 8.43 -7.44
CA ALA A 152 -9.53 7.65 -6.29
C ALA A 152 -9.84 8.56 -5.08
N ILE A 153 -8.98 9.53 -4.80
CA ILE A 153 -9.18 10.48 -3.71
C ILE A 153 -10.42 11.35 -3.94
N ALA A 154 -10.66 11.77 -5.17
CA ALA A 154 -11.83 12.57 -5.51
C ALA A 154 -13.15 11.81 -5.32
N ALA A 155 -13.12 10.48 -5.29
CA ALA A 155 -14.28 9.62 -5.07
C ALA A 155 -14.60 9.36 -3.59
N LEU A 156 -13.78 9.87 -2.68
CA LEU A 156 -14.00 9.70 -1.23
C LEU A 156 -15.20 10.52 -0.73
#